data_b48153c8facc898bb2f4eb74df7aebb0
#
_entry.id   b48153c8facc898bb2f4eb74df7aebb0
#
_cell.length_a   1.000
_cell.length_b   1.000
_cell.length_c   1.000
_cell.angle_alpha   90.00
_cell.angle_beta   90.00
_cell.angle_gamma   90.00
#
_symmetry.space_group_name_H-M   'P 1'
#
loop_
_entity.id
_entity.type
_entity.pdbx_description
1 polymer ?
#
loop_
_entity_poly.entity_id
_entity_poly.type
_entity_poly.pdbx_seq_one_letter_code
_entity_poly.pdbx_strand_id
1 'polypeptide(L)'
;MTCKFCNQPSRLLCDGTIVELPSGKRYRWPYGRATKPSKSSTCDAPMCRQCAVKMMDLTVRTHQGCRRDTRDLCPECVAVKEPMEL
;
A
#
# COMPACT_ATOMS: atom_id res chain seq x y z
N MET A 1 -16.35 -6.53 3.54
CA MET A 1 -15.14 -6.61 4.38
C MET A 1 -15.11 -5.50 5.41
N THR A 2 -14.49 -5.74 6.52
CA THR A 2 -14.39 -4.79 7.63
C THR A 2 -12.99 -4.20 7.70
N CYS A 3 -12.90 -2.91 8.00
CA CYS A 3 -11.61 -2.26 8.20
C CYS A 3 -10.83 -2.94 9.33
N LYS A 4 -9.55 -3.25 9.07
CA LYS A 4 -8.68 -3.92 10.04
C LYS A 4 -8.44 -3.06 11.29
N PHE A 5 -8.58 -1.75 11.19
CA PHE A 5 -8.14 -0.80 12.21
C PHE A 5 -9.26 -0.20 13.05
N CYS A 6 -10.51 -0.20 12.56
CA CYS A 6 -11.60 0.46 13.27
C CYS A 6 -12.97 -0.25 13.16
N ASN A 7 -13.03 -1.43 12.58
CA ASN A 7 -14.26 -2.24 12.41
C ASN A 7 -15.37 -1.58 11.58
N GLN A 8 -15.10 -0.48 10.91
CA GLN A 8 -16.03 0.11 9.94
C GLN A 8 -15.97 -0.64 8.62
N PRO A 9 -16.99 -0.53 7.75
CA PRO A 9 -16.92 -1.16 6.43
C PRO A 9 -15.69 -0.68 5.67
N SER A 10 -14.92 -1.62 5.11
CA SER A 10 -13.74 -1.30 4.31
C SER A 10 -14.14 -1.00 2.87
N ARG A 11 -13.52 0.02 2.29
CA ARG A 11 -13.71 0.39 0.89
C ARG A 11 -12.41 0.44 0.10
N LEU A 12 -11.27 0.38 0.80
CA LEU A 12 -9.94 0.52 0.23
C LEU A 12 -9.07 -0.64 0.66
N LEU A 13 -8.08 -0.94 -0.16
CA LEU A 13 -7.03 -1.91 0.16
C LEU A 13 -5.69 -1.17 0.21
N CYS A 14 -4.83 -1.58 1.14
CA CYS A 14 -3.51 -0.97 1.29
C CYS A 14 -2.63 -1.29 0.07
N ASP A 15 -2.05 -0.26 -0.53
CA ASP A 15 -1.12 -0.37 -1.65
C ASP A 15 0.34 -0.50 -1.20
N GLY A 16 0.57 -0.72 0.08
CA GLY A 16 1.90 -0.91 0.63
C GLY A 16 2.61 -2.11 0.03
N THR A 17 3.94 -2.05 -0.06
CA THR A 17 4.74 -3.10 -0.68
C THR A 17 5.18 -4.13 0.34
N ILE A 18 4.91 -5.39 0.05
CA ILE A 18 5.41 -6.55 0.80
C ILE A 18 6.39 -7.29 -0.09
N VAL A 19 7.60 -7.51 0.43
CA VAL A 19 8.68 -8.18 -0.29
C VAL A 19 8.89 -9.56 0.29
N GLU A 20 9.00 -10.58 -0.58
CA GLU A 20 9.33 -11.94 -0.18
C GLU A 20 10.72 -12.31 -0.68
N LEU A 21 11.59 -12.74 0.24
CA LEU A 21 12.94 -13.18 -0.08
C LEU A 21 12.96 -14.67 -0.48
N PRO A 22 14.00 -15.14 -1.22
CA PRO A 22 14.14 -16.56 -1.56
C PRO A 22 14.17 -17.49 -0.35
N SER A 23 14.57 -16.99 0.81
CA SER A 23 14.58 -17.74 2.07
C SER A 23 13.19 -17.97 2.67
N GLY A 24 12.15 -17.36 2.07
CA GLY A 24 10.79 -17.44 2.58
C GLY A 24 10.42 -16.34 3.56
N LYS A 25 11.37 -15.49 3.92
CA LYS A 25 11.10 -14.35 4.81
C LYS A 25 10.37 -13.25 4.07
N ARG A 26 9.42 -12.61 4.76
CA ARG A 26 8.63 -11.51 4.22
C ARG A 26 8.93 -10.24 4.98
N TYR A 27 8.99 -9.12 4.24
CA TYR A 27 9.29 -7.81 4.80
C TYR A 27 8.26 -6.80 4.33
N ARG A 28 7.91 -5.86 5.22
CA ARG A 28 7.16 -4.67 4.85
C ARG A 28 8.15 -3.61 4.36
N TRP A 29 8.01 -3.20 3.09
CA TRP A 29 8.95 -2.29 2.43
C TRP A 29 8.50 -0.85 2.57
N PRO A 30 9.43 0.12 2.79
CA PRO A 30 9.07 1.53 2.87
C PRO A 30 8.50 2.04 1.55
N TYR A 31 7.48 2.89 1.64
CA TYR A 31 6.90 3.52 0.47
C TYR A 31 7.89 4.51 -0.16
N GLY A 32 7.96 4.50 -1.49
CA GLY A 32 8.82 5.42 -2.24
C GLY A 32 10.28 5.03 -2.35
N ARG A 33 10.69 3.94 -1.70
CA ARG A 33 12.07 3.46 -1.82
C ARG A 33 12.29 2.83 -3.19
N ALA A 34 13.30 3.32 -3.93
CA ALA A 34 13.56 2.93 -5.30
C ALA A 34 14.05 1.48 -5.46
N THR A 35 14.83 1.00 -4.50
CA THR A 35 15.40 -0.37 -4.54
C THR A 35 14.46 -1.34 -3.86
N LYS A 36 13.94 -2.32 -4.60
CA LYS A 36 13.17 -3.44 -4.05
C LYS A 36 13.46 -4.71 -4.84
N PRO A 37 13.43 -5.88 -4.18
CA PRO A 37 13.57 -7.16 -4.87
C PRO A 37 12.50 -7.38 -5.94
N SER A 38 12.78 -8.25 -6.89
CA SER A 38 11.91 -8.54 -8.02
C SER A 38 10.56 -9.16 -7.61
N LYS A 39 10.51 -9.89 -6.50
CA LYS A 39 9.26 -10.46 -5.99
C LYS A 39 8.66 -9.54 -4.93
N SER A 40 7.60 -8.85 -5.29
CA SER A 40 6.86 -8.01 -4.36
C SER A 40 5.36 -8.19 -4.57
N SER A 41 4.61 -7.99 -3.51
CA SER A 41 3.16 -8.00 -3.53
C SER A 41 2.65 -6.78 -2.77
N THR A 42 1.34 -6.61 -2.72
CA THR A 42 0.73 -5.52 -1.94
C THR A 42 0.30 -6.04 -0.58
N CYS A 43 0.23 -5.11 0.39
CA CYS A 43 -0.23 -5.42 1.74
C CYS A 43 -1.70 -5.88 1.76
N ASP A 44 -2.54 -5.26 0.93
CA ASP A 44 -3.98 -5.56 0.76
C ASP A 44 -4.78 -5.54 2.07
N ALA A 45 -4.31 -4.84 3.09
CA ALA A 45 -5.07 -4.69 4.33
C ALA A 45 -6.35 -3.90 4.05
N PRO A 46 -7.54 -4.43 4.46
CA PRO A 46 -8.79 -3.70 4.26
C PRO A 46 -8.83 -2.46 5.15
N MET A 47 -9.21 -1.33 4.57
CA MET A 47 -9.24 -0.04 5.25
C MET A 47 -10.51 0.74 4.93
N CYS A 48 -11.01 1.50 5.90
CA CYS A 48 -11.97 2.55 5.63
C CYS A 48 -11.24 3.84 5.22
N ARG A 49 -11.98 4.81 4.68
CA ARG A 49 -11.39 6.07 4.22
C ARG A 49 -10.74 6.87 5.34
N GLN A 50 -11.20 6.71 6.58
CA GLN A 50 -10.66 7.42 7.73
C GLN A 50 -9.32 6.87 8.19
N CYS A 51 -9.12 5.56 8.09
CA CYS A 51 -7.88 4.90 8.49
C CYS A 51 -6.83 4.92 7.38
N ALA A 52 -7.25 4.99 6.13
CA ALA A 52 -6.34 5.03 4.99
C ALA A 52 -5.62 6.38 4.91
N VAL A 53 -4.31 6.34 4.66
CA VAL A 53 -3.51 7.54 4.42
C VAL A 53 -3.26 7.67 2.92
N LYS A 54 -3.76 8.75 2.34
CA LYS A 54 -3.61 9.02 0.91
C LYS A 54 -2.21 9.56 0.64
N MET A 55 -1.40 8.80 -0.10
CA MET A 55 -0.03 9.15 -0.40
C MET A 55 0.14 9.83 -1.75
N MET A 56 -0.76 9.55 -2.69
CA MET A 56 -0.66 10.10 -4.03
C MET A 56 -2.06 10.29 -4.62
N ASP A 57 -2.25 11.41 -5.29
CA ASP A 57 -3.44 11.71 -6.07
C ASP A 57 -2.97 12.38 -7.36
N LEU A 58 -2.93 11.60 -8.44
CA LEU A 58 -2.39 12.05 -9.71
C LEU A 58 -3.43 11.88 -10.82
N THR A 59 -3.64 12.94 -11.58
CA THR A 59 -4.45 12.90 -12.79
C THR A 59 -3.53 12.82 -14.00
N VAL A 60 -3.66 11.75 -14.80
CA VAL A 60 -2.87 11.54 -16.00
C VAL A 60 -3.76 11.73 -17.21
N ARG A 61 -3.33 12.59 -18.15
CA ARG A 61 -4.01 12.76 -19.44
C ARG A 61 -3.48 11.75 -20.43
N THR A 62 -4.40 11.00 -21.04
CA THR A 62 -4.08 10.03 -22.09
C THR A 62 -4.88 10.34 -23.33
N HIS A 63 -4.57 9.66 -24.44
CA HIS A 63 -5.33 9.79 -25.70
C HIS A 63 -6.80 9.39 -25.56
N GLN A 64 -7.12 8.59 -24.54
CA GLN A 64 -8.47 8.10 -24.29
C GLN A 64 -9.22 8.93 -23.23
N GLY A 65 -8.59 9.98 -22.69
CA GLY A 65 -9.20 10.84 -21.67
C GLY A 65 -8.30 11.03 -20.45
N CYS A 66 -8.92 11.39 -19.34
CA CYS A 66 -8.20 11.58 -18.06
C CYS A 66 -8.32 10.34 -17.19
N ARG A 67 -7.22 9.92 -16.62
CA ARG A 67 -7.16 8.83 -15.67
C ARG A 67 -6.65 9.36 -14.33
N ARG A 68 -7.33 8.98 -13.24
CA ARG A 68 -6.92 9.34 -11.90
C ARG A 68 -6.32 8.14 -11.19
N ASP A 69 -5.07 8.27 -10.77
CA ASP A 69 -4.38 7.26 -9.98
C ASP A 69 -4.24 7.74 -8.53
N THR A 70 -4.62 6.87 -7.60
CA THR A 70 -4.49 7.15 -6.17
C THR A 70 -3.72 6.01 -5.50
N ARG A 71 -2.97 6.35 -4.46
CA ARG A 71 -2.26 5.38 -3.62
C ARG A 71 -2.66 5.61 -2.17
N ASP A 72 -3.16 4.57 -1.53
CA ASP A 72 -3.60 4.61 -0.15
C ASP A 72 -2.82 3.56 0.65
N LEU A 73 -2.25 3.97 1.77
CA LEU A 73 -1.50 3.09 2.65
C LEU A 73 -2.23 2.93 3.99
N CYS A 74 -2.10 1.76 4.61
CA CYS A 74 -2.56 1.58 5.97
C CYS A 74 -1.61 2.28 6.95
N PRO A 75 -2.08 2.60 8.18
CA PRO A 75 -1.23 3.27 9.16
C PRO A 75 0.08 2.53 9.46
N GLU A 76 0.08 1.20 9.38
CA GLU A 76 1.28 0.40 9.59
C GLU A 76 2.30 0.60 8.46
N CYS A 77 1.84 0.63 7.20
CA CYS A 77 2.72 0.84 6.06
C CYS A 77 3.29 2.25 5.99
N VAL A 78 2.49 3.25 6.37
CA VAL A 78 2.95 4.65 6.41
C VAL A 78 4.06 4.85 7.42
N ALA A 79 4.00 4.15 8.55
CA ALA A 79 4.99 4.29 9.63
C ALA A 79 6.33 3.61 9.32
N VAL A 80 6.40 2.79 8.27
CA VAL A 80 7.63 2.05 7.94
C VAL A 80 8.64 2.98 7.29
N LYS A 81 9.81 3.12 7.90
CA LYS A 81 10.94 3.91 7.37
C LYS A 81 12.06 3.02 6.85
N GLU A 82 12.12 1.79 7.31
CA GLU A 82 13.10 0.78 6.89
C GLU A 82 12.39 -0.55 6.71
N PRO A 83 12.96 -1.49 5.91
CA PRO A 83 12.34 -2.80 5.75
C PRO A 83 12.13 -3.48 7.10
N MET A 84 10.89 -3.91 7.36
CA MET A 84 10.51 -4.57 8.61
C MET A 84 10.10 -6.00 8.34
N GLU A 85 10.70 -6.94 9.08
CA GLU A 85 10.34 -8.35 8.99
C GLU A 85 8.94 -8.58 9.55
N LEU A 86 8.15 -9.33 8.79
CA LEU A 86 6.77 -9.69 9.19
C LEU A 86 6.73 -10.98 10.00
#